data_73b229301e5b41a12805d7b9e00a73d7
#
_entry.id   73b229301e5b41a12805d7b9e00a73d7
#
_cell.length_a   1.000
_cell.length_b   1.000
_cell.length_c   1.000
_cell.angle_alpha   90.00
_cell.angle_beta   90.00
_cell.angle_gamma   90.00
#
_symmetry.space_group_name_H-M   'P 1'
#
loop_
_entity.id
_entity.type
_entity.pdbx_description
1 polymer ?
#
loop_
_entity_poly.entity_id
_entity_poly.type
_entity_poly.pdbx_seq_one_letter_code
_entity_poly.pdbx_strand_id
1 'polypeptide(L)'
;MRDISYLVSNVDKIENEFINDPGSKAAYNIALYDAFCKSLNISLGSFLGRIIPELPTSITVGIKDINETIEEINEYYSSGFRYIKIKLGDKIDYDIERITKINEKFGSNIKIRIDANQGWSIDDTIKFCNKTTGVELIEQPISVDNTQQLLKLPDSVKEIIALDESLVSYEDAIKYSQNNYGKIFNIKLMKCGGITSGRKISNVALLNDVDLMWGCNDESIISISAALNTALSFPNTKYLDLDGSVDLDKDLVSGGFNLKNGVMKPLDKPGLGVELV
;
A
#
# COMPACT_ATOMS: atom_id res chain seq x y z
N MET A 1 -11.53 29.40 -3.91
CA MET A 1 -11.05 28.02 -3.93
C MET A 1 -10.47 27.57 -5.30
N ARG A 2 -10.58 28.37 -6.36
CA ARG A 2 -10.06 28.00 -7.71
C ARG A 2 -8.60 28.41 -7.97
N ASP A 3 -7.94 28.99 -6.96
CA ASP A 3 -6.55 29.41 -7.05
C ASP A 3 -5.64 28.36 -6.40
N ILE A 4 -4.59 27.95 -7.08
CA ILE A 4 -3.60 26.97 -6.57
C ILE A 4 -2.92 27.47 -5.29
N SER A 5 -2.75 28.80 -5.14
CA SER A 5 -2.18 29.41 -3.94
C SER A 5 -3.02 29.12 -2.70
N TYR A 6 -4.35 29.02 -2.86
CA TYR A 6 -5.26 28.63 -1.77
C TYR A 6 -5.00 27.18 -1.33
N LEU A 7 -4.83 26.25 -2.28
CA LEU A 7 -4.49 24.87 -1.96
C LEU A 7 -3.17 24.80 -1.19
N VAL A 8 -2.11 25.43 -1.73
CA VAL A 8 -0.76 25.40 -1.13
C VAL A 8 -0.79 25.95 0.29
N SER A 9 -1.36 27.14 0.51
CA SER A 9 -1.37 27.79 1.84
C SER A 9 -2.18 26.99 2.87
N ASN A 10 -3.21 26.28 2.48
CA ASN A 10 -3.98 25.45 3.41
C ASN A 10 -3.33 24.08 3.67
N VAL A 11 -2.62 23.52 2.69
CA VAL A 11 -1.76 22.35 2.92
C VAL A 11 -0.71 22.69 3.97
N ASP A 12 -0.01 23.83 3.85
CA ASP A 12 1.00 24.26 4.82
C ASP A 12 0.41 24.42 6.24
N LYS A 13 -0.82 24.94 6.37
CA LYS A 13 -1.50 25.01 7.66
C LYS A 13 -1.77 23.62 8.25
N ILE A 14 -2.29 22.69 7.44
CA ILE A 14 -2.56 21.31 7.85
C ILE A 14 -1.26 20.63 8.30
N GLU A 15 -0.17 20.80 7.53
CA GLU A 15 1.15 20.24 7.86
C GLU A 15 1.65 20.71 9.25
N ASN A 16 1.40 21.96 9.61
CA ASN A 16 1.85 22.55 10.87
C ASN A 16 0.90 22.28 12.06
N GLU A 17 -0.40 22.14 11.81
CA GLU A 17 -1.41 21.92 12.87
C GLU A 17 -1.39 20.48 13.38
N PHE A 18 -1.22 19.50 12.49
CA PHE A 18 -1.32 18.06 12.80
C PHE A 18 0.04 17.35 12.78
N ILE A 19 1.06 17.92 13.43
CA ILE A 19 2.43 17.37 13.41
C ILE A 19 2.50 15.94 13.97
N ASN A 20 1.76 15.65 15.05
CA ASN A 20 1.80 14.37 15.76
C ASN A 20 0.54 13.51 15.55
N ASP A 21 -0.31 13.86 14.60
CA ASP A 21 -1.54 13.15 14.29
C ASP A 21 -1.68 12.94 12.78
N PRO A 22 -0.99 11.94 12.23
CA PRO A 22 -1.00 11.68 10.80
C PRO A 22 -2.39 11.28 10.28
N GLY A 23 -3.23 10.64 11.09
CA GLY A 23 -4.58 10.27 10.71
C GLY A 23 -5.47 11.48 10.46
N SER A 24 -5.55 12.41 11.41
CA SER A 24 -6.27 13.68 11.25
C SER A 24 -5.69 14.51 10.12
N LYS A 25 -4.36 14.59 10.03
CA LYS A 25 -3.66 15.25 8.93
C LYS A 25 -4.09 14.70 7.57
N ALA A 26 -4.13 13.37 7.42
CA ALA A 26 -4.58 12.71 6.19
C ALA A 26 -6.02 13.07 5.85
N ALA A 27 -6.93 13.02 6.82
CA ALA A 27 -8.34 13.34 6.62
C ALA A 27 -8.54 14.77 6.08
N TYR A 28 -7.93 15.77 6.73
CA TYR A 28 -8.02 17.18 6.27
C TYR A 28 -7.33 17.40 4.94
N ASN A 29 -6.17 16.77 4.72
CA ASN A 29 -5.43 16.86 3.47
C ASN A 29 -6.23 16.29 2.30
N ILE A 30 -6.80 15.10 2.45
CA ILE A 30 -7.63 14.44 1.43
C ILE A 30 -8.88 15.29 1.13
N ALA A 31 -9.58 15.76 2.16
CA ALA A 31 -10.77 16.62 1.99
C ALA A 31 -10.46 17.93 1.26
N LEU A 32 -9.31 18.54 1.54
CA LEU A 32 -8.88 19.76 0.86
C LEU A 32 -8.62 19.52 -0.63
N TYR A 33 -7.92 18.42 -0.98
CA TYR A 33 -7.70 18.06 -2.39
C TYR A 33 -9.00 17.74 -3.12
N ASP A 34 -9.91 17.00 -2.49
CA ASP A 34 -11.23 16.68 -3.04
C ASP A 34 -12.03 17.95 -3.34
N ALA A 35 -12.16 18.84 -2.34
CA ALA A 35 -12.88 20.09 -2.48
C ALA A 35 -12.26 21.01 -3.55
N PHE A 36 -10.93 21.07 -3.60
CA PHE A 36 -10.22 21.85 -4.61
C PHE A 36 -10.50 21.32 -6.03
N CYS A 37 -10.34 20.03 -6.25
CA CYS A 37 -10.58 19.40 -7.55
C CYS A 37 -12.06 19.53 -7.97
N LYS A 38 -13.00 19.34 -7.04
CA LYS A 38 -14.44 19.59 -7.29
C LYS A 38 -14.72 21.04 -7.70
N SER A 39 -14.07 22.02 -7.08
CA SER A 39 -14.22 23.43 -7.44
C SER A 39 -13.75 23.76 -8.86
N LEU A 40 -12.79 22.99 -9.39
CA LEU A 40 -12.28 23.08 -10.74
C LEU A 40 -13.02 22.19 -11.74
N ASN A 41 -13.92 21.34 -11.27
CA ASN A 41 -14.62 20.30 -12.04
C ASN A 41 -13.68 19.33 -12.75
N ILE A 42 -12.61 18.90 -12.06
CA ILE A 42 -11.62 17.91 -12.55
C ILE A 42 -11.50 16.76 -11.55
N SER A 43 -11.12 15.58 -12.02
CA SER A 43 -10.80 14.46 -11.12
C SER A 43 -9.47 14.69 -10.39
N LEU A 44 -9.32 14.08 -9.21
CA LEU A 44 -8.04 14.09 -8.49
C LEU A 44 -6.93 13.49 -9.34
N GLY A 45 -7.21 12.41 -10.06
CA GLY A 45 -6.23 11.77 -10.96
C GLY A 45 -5.74 12.72 -12.06
N SER A 46 -6.65 13.48 -12.67
CA SER A 46 -6.26 14.51 -13.67
C SER A 46 -5.43 15.63 -13.05
N PHE A 47 -5.79 16.07 -11.84
CA PHE A 47 -5.03 17.09 -11.11
C PHE A 47 -3.61 16.63 -10.74
N LEU A 48 -3.47 15.38 -10.32
CA LEU A 48 -2.16 14.80 -9.93
C LEU A 48 -1.30 14.36 -11.13
N GLY A 49 -1.87 14.34 -12.34
CA GLY A 49 -1.18 13.88 -13.54
C GLY A 49 -1.11 12.35 -13.64
N ARG A 50 -2.24 11.66 -13.48
CA ARG A 50 -2.32 10.19 -13.59
C ARG A 50 -1.72 9.71 -14.91
N ILE A 51 -0.79 8.76 -14.81
CA ILE A 51 -0.07 8.15 -15.95
C ILE A 51 -0.37 6.66 -16.09
N ILE A 52 -0.73 5.98 -15.00
CA ILE A 52 -1.14 4.58 -15.01
C ILE A 52 -2.67 4.54 -14.99
N PRO A 53 -3.33 3.87 -15.94
CA PRO A 53 -4.79 3.88 -16.05
C PRO A 53 -5.49 3.06 -14.98
N GLU A 54 -4.91 1.91 -14.62
CA GLU A 54 -5.44 0.94 -13.66
C GLU A 54 -4.34 -0.02 -13.23
N LEU A 55 -4.46 -0.63 -12.05
CA LEU A 55 -3.54 -1.66 -11.55
C LEU A 55 -4.31 -2.72 -10.74
N PRO A 56 -3.79 -3.96 -10.70
CA PRO A 56 -4.33 -4.95 -9.78
C PRO A 56 -3.97 -4.64 -8.34
N THR A 57 -4.92 -4.84 -7.43
CA THR A 57 -4.70 -4.82 -5.97
C THR A 57 -4.59 -6.24 -5.44
N SER A 58 -3.85 -6.44 -4.36
CA SER A 58 -3.98 -7.66 -3.55
C SER A 58 -5.28 -7.63 -2.74
N ILE A 59 -5.69 -8.81 -2.33
CA ILE A 59 -6.68 -9.03 -1.27
C ILE A 59 -5.97 -9.76 -0.14
N THR A 60 -6.25 -9.34 1.10
CA THR A 60 -5.53 -9.80 2.27
C THR A 60 -6.21 -11.02 2.90
N VAL A 61 -5.42 -12.04 3.20
CA VAL A 61 -5.82 -13.21 3.99
C VAL A 61 -5.12 -13.14 5.34
N GLY A 62 -5.91 -13.11 6.41
CA GLY A 62 -5.42 -13.04 7.79
C GLY A 62 -4.73 -14.33 8.25
N ILE A 63 -4.15 -14.29 9.46
CA ILE A 63 -3.53 -15.46 10.09
C ILE A 63 -4.63 -16.44 10.52
N LYS A 64 -4.62 -17.64 9.95
CA LYS A 64 -5.53 -18.75 10.27
C LYS A 64 -4.86 -20.09 9.92
N ASP A 65 -5.53 -21.22 10.11
CA ASP A 65 -4.92 -22.50 9.71
C ASP A 65 -4.74 -22.61 8.19
N ILE A 66 -3.92 -23.59 7.76
CA ILE A 66 -3.55 -23.73 6.34
C ILE A 66 -4.76 -24.05 5.47
N ASN A 67 -5.70 -24.87 5.95
CA ASN A 67 -6.87 -25.27 5.16
C ASN A 67 -7.83 -24.09 5.01
N GLU A 68 -8.13 -23.39 6.08
CA GLU A 68 -8.94 -22.17 6.06
C GLU A 68 -8.31 -21.10 5.15
N THR A 69 -6.98 -20.92 5.22
CA THR A 69 -6.25 -20.02 4.33
C THR A 69 -6.46 -20.41 2.85
N ILE A 70 -6.33 -21.69 2.54
CA ILE A 70 -6.48 -22.19 1.17
C ILE A 70 -7.92 -22.07 0.67
N GLU A 71 -8.91 -22.28 1.53
CA GLU A 71 -10.33 -22.12 1.19
C GLU A 71 -10.64 -20.65 0.85
N GLU A 72 -10.23 -19.72 1.69
CA GLU A 72 -10.42 -18.30 1.46
C GLU A 72 -9.70 -17.80 0.18
N ILE A 73 -8.46 -18.23 -0.05
CA ILE A 73 -7.77 -17.91 -1.31
C ILE A 73 -8.58 -18.42 -2.51
N ASN A 74 -9.19 -19.62 -2.42
CA ASN A 74 -9.98 -20.17 -3.50
C ASN A 74 -11.24 -19.35 -3.77
N GLU A 75 -11.87 -18.78 -2.75
CA GLU A 75 -13.00 -17.86 -2.89
C GLU A 75 -12.59 -16.57 -3.61
N TYR A 76 -11.50 -15.96 -3.19
CA TYR A 76 -10.95 -14.76 -3.84
C TYR A 76 -10.50 -15.04 -5.28
N TYR A 77 -9.85 -16.17 -5.51
CA TYR A 77 -9.47 -16.60 -6.86
C TYR A 77 -10.68 -16.76 -7.77
N SER A 78 -11.77 -17.36 -7.26
CA SER A 78 -13.03 -17.54 -7.98
C SER A 78 -13.73 -16.21 -8.25
N SER A 79 -13.56 -15.21 -7.37
CA SER A 79 -14.03 -13.83 -7.53
C SER A 79 -13.16 -12.98 -8.47
N GLY A 80 -12.07 -13.56 -9.02
CA GLY A 80 -11.22 -12.93 -10.02
C GLY A 80 -9.92 -12.34 -9.50
N PHE A 81 -9.65 -12.34 -8.19
CA PHE A 81 -8.36 -11.89 -7.66
C PHE A 81 -7.23 -12.83 -8.07
N ARG A 82 -6.07 -12.26 -8.34
CA ARG A 82 -4.84 -12.97 -8.72
C ARG A 82 -3.63 -12.57 -7.87
N TYR A 83 -3.76 -11.53 -7.07
CA TYR A 83 -2.76 -11.06 -6.13
C TYR A 83 -3.30 -11.25 -4.72
N ILE A 84 -2.62 -12.07 -3.94
CA ILE A 84 -3.04 -12.46 -2.59
C ILE A 84 -1.96 -12.05 -1.61
N LYS A 85 -2.34 -11.22 -0.63
CA LYS A 85 -1.46 -10.89 0.48
C LYS A 85 -1.75 -11.84 1.64
N ILE A 86 -0.73 -12.53 2.14
CA ILE A 86 -0.84 -13.49 3.24
C ILE A 86 -0.18 -12.89 4.46
N LYS A 87 -0.95 -12.72 5.54
CA LYS A 87 -0.38 -12.33 6.83
C LYS A 87 0.33 -13.51 7.49
N LEU A 88 1.59 -13.30 7.84
CA LEU A 88 2.49 -14.23 8.50
C LEU A 88 3.09 -13.56 9.74
N GLY A 89 4.15 -14.13 10.31
CA GLY A 89 4.83 -13.58 11.49
C GLY A 89 4.67 -14.44 12.74
N ASP A 90 4.23 -15.68 12.56
CA ASP A 90 4.20 -16.72 13.58
C ASP A 90 5.53 -17.52 13.59
N LYS A 91 5.49 -18.81 13.86
CA LYS A 91 6.67 -19.69 13.79
C LYS A 91 7.09 -19.87 12.34
N ILE A 92 8.34 -19.53 12.06
CA ILE A 92 8.88 -19.51 10.69
C ILE A 92 8.70 -20.83 9.92
N ASP A 93 8.81 -21.99 10.59
CA ASP A 93 8.61 -23.27 9.92
C ASP A 93 7.15 -23.49 9.50
N TYR A 94 6.20 -22.99 10.28
CA TYR A 94 4.78 -23.03 9.95
C TYR A 94 4.44 -22.04 8.82
N ASP A 95 5.05 -20.86 8.83
CA ASP A 95 4.91 -19.87 7.75
C ASP A 95 5.45 -20.42 6.42
N ILE A 96 6.59 -21.10 6.44
CA ILE A 96 7.16 -21.80 5.27
C ILE A 96 6.21 -22.90 4.78
N GLU A 97 5.69 -23.74 5.68
CA GLU A 97 4.73 -24.80 5.31
C GLU A 97 3.49 -24.22 4.66
N ARG A 98 2.92 -23.14 5.22
CA ARG A 98 1.74 -22.45 4.68
C ARG A 98 1.95 -22.01 3.26
N ILE A 99 3.05 -21.29 2.97
CA ILE A 99 3.36 -20.82 1.61
C ILE A 99 3.63 -21.99 0.66
N THR A 100 4.29 -23.03 1.13
CA THR A 100 4.53 -24.24 0.34
C THR A 100 3.20 -24.88 -0.09
N LYS A 101 2.24 -25.04 0.84
CA LYS A 101 0.93 -25.62 0.54
C LYS A 101 0.09 -24.75 -0.41
N ILE A 102 0.16 -23.44 -0.26
CA ILE A 102 -0.51 -22.50 -1.19
C ILE A 102 0.09 -22.65 -2.59
N ASN A 103 1.42 -22.69 -2.71
CA ASN A 103 2.10 -22.88 -3.98
C ASN A 103 1.80 -24.24 -4.63
N GLU A 104 1.74 -25.33 -3.84
CA GLU A 104 1.33 -26.65 -4.33
C GLU A 104 -0.05 -26.63 -4.97
N LYS A 105 -0.99 -25.85 -4.42
CA LYS A 105 -2.37 -25.79 -4.90
C LYS A 105 -2.58 -24.82 -6.06
N PHE A 106 -2.03 -23.62 -5.98
CA PHE A 106 -2.33 -22.55 -6.92
C PHE A 106 -1.22 -22.30 -7.96
N GLY A 107 0.05 -22.61 -7.62
CA GLY A 107 1.20 -22.43 -8.49
C GLY A 107 1.29 -21.01 -9.05
N SER A 108 1.50 -20.89 -10.34
CA SER A 108 1.60 -19.59 -11.03
C SER A 108 0.26 -18.87 -11.29
N ASN A 109 -0.87 -19.47 -10.89
CA ASN A 109 -2.20 -18.88 -11.11
C ASN A 109 -2.46 -17.66 -10.22
N ILE A 110 -1.71 -17.53 -9.12
CA ILE A 110 -1.75 -16.37 -8.23
C ILE A 110 -0.34 -15.82 -8.01
N LYS A 111 -0.27 -14.56 -7.57
CA LYS A 111 0.92 -13.89 -7.06
C LYS A 111 0.79 -13.72 -5.57
N ILE A 112 1.79 -14.18 -4.82
CA ILE A 112 1.78 -14.16 -3.36
C ILE A 112 2.62 -12.99 -2.88
N ARG A 113 2.04 -12.16 -2.00
CA ARG A 113 2.70 -11.13 -1.22
C ARG A 113 2.64 -11.55 0.24
N ILE A 114 3.69 -11.27 0.97
CA ILE A 114 3.79 -11.64 2.39
C ILE A 114 3.79 -10.37 3.22
N ASP A 115 3.02 -10.37 4.30
CA ASP A 115 3.14 -9.40 5.36
C ASP A 115 3.54 -10.15 6.64
N ALA A 116 4.78 -10.00 7.02
CA ALA A 116 5.32 -10.65 8.22
C ALA A 116 5.05 -9.86 9.50
N ASN A 117 4.45 -8.68 9.40
CA ASN A 117 4.03 -7.83 10.52
C ASN A 117 5.09 -7.72 11.63
N GLN A 118 6.37 -7.51 11.26
CA GLN A 118 7.50 -7.38 12.18
C GLN A 118 7.81 -8.65 13.00
N GLY A 119 7.26 -9.80 12.64
CA GLY A 119 7.31 -11.03 13.44
C GLY A 119 8.58 -11.85 13.25
N TRP A 120 9.44 -11.55 12.28
CA TRP A 120 10.59 -12.36 11.96
C TRP A 120 11.92 -11.74 12.43
N SER A 121 12.93 -12.59 12.59
CA SER A 121 14.33 -12.21 12.69
C SER A 121 14.99 -12.16 11.29
N ILE A 122 16.22 -11.67 11.22
CA ILE A 122 17.03 -11.72 9.99
C ILE A 122 17.23 -13.18 9.54
N ASP A 123 17.55 -14.07 10.48
CA ASP A 123 17.79 -15.49 10.17
C ASP A 123 16.50 -16.16 9.68
N ASP A 124 15.34 -15.82 10.25
CA ASP A 124 14.03 -16.29 9.79
C ASP A 124 13.74 -15.79 8.37
N THR A 125 14.00 -14.52 8.10
CA THR A 125 13.80 -13.93 6.77
C THR A 125 14.66 -14.64 5.72
N ILE A 126 15.95 -14.88 6.01
CA ILE A 126 16.86 -15.61 5.13
C ILE A 126 16.39 -17.07 4.97
N LYS A 127 15.99 -17.73 6.07
CA LYS A 127 15.49 -19.10 6.06
C LYS A 127 14.24 -19.23 5.18
N PHE A 128 13.30 -18.27 5.31
CA PHE A 128 12.09 -18.21 4.51
C PHE A 128 12.43 -18.10 3.02
N CYS A 129 13.26 -17.13 2.63
CA CYS A 129 13.65 -16.91 1.22
C CYS A 129 14.39 -18.12 0.62
N ASN A 130 15.15 -18.87 1.43
CA ASN A 130 15.86 -20.07 0.97
C ASN A 130 14.95 -21.29 0.82
N LYS A 131 13.80 -21.31 1.49
CA LYS A 131 12.89 -22.47 1.54
C LYS A 131 11.62 -22.29 0.72
N THR A 132 11.30 -21.05 0.35
CA THR A 132 10.08 -20.74 -0.42
C THR A 132 10.44 -20.14 -1.78
N THR A 133 9.51 -20.25 -2.71
CA THR A 133 9.58 -19.65 -4.05
C THR A 133 8.25 -19.02 -4.41
N GLY A 134 8.20 -18.18 -5.47
CA GLY A 134 6.95 -17.62 -5.98
C GLY A 134 6.36 -16.49 -5.14
N VAL A 135 7.13 -15.94 -4.19
CA VAL A 135 6.76 -14.75 -3.40
C VAL A 135 7.20 -13.50 -4.15
N GLU A 136 6.28 -12.55 -4.34
CA GLU A 136 6.53 -11.32 -5.09
C GLU A 136 7.21 -10.27 -4.20
N LEU A 137 6.80 -10.15 -2.94
CA LEU A 137 7.41 -9.27 -1.94
C LEU A 137 7.17 -9.79 -0.51
N ILE A 138 8.02 -9.30 0.40
CA ILE A 138 7.91 -9.52 1.85
C ILE A 138 7.85 -8.17 2.54
N GLU A 139 6.70 -7.86 3.15
CA GLU A 139 6.45 -6.62 3.85
C GLU A 139 6.89 -6.73 5.31
N GLN A 140 7.65 -5.74 5.75
CA GLN A 140 8.14 -5.49 7.11
C GLN A 140 8.46 -6.77 7.92
N PRO A 141 9.45 -7.56 7.49
CA PRO A 141 9.78 -8.80 8.22
C PRO A 141 10.34 -8.54 9.62
N ILE A 142 11.09 -7.44 9.78
CA ILE A 142 11.84 -7.09 11.00
C ILE A 142 11.15 -5.96 11.73
N SER A 143 11.15 -6.00 13.07
CA SER A 143 10.60 -4.93 13.91
C SER A 143 11.24 -3.57 13.61
N VAL A 144 10.47 -2.49 13.78
CA VAL A 144 10.94 -1.11 13.54
C VAL A 144 12.20 -0.80 14.35
N ASP A 145 12.27 -1.24 15.62
CA ASP A 145 13.42 -1.02 16.49
C ASP A 145 14.71 -1.68 15.97
N ASN A 146 14.56 -2.71 15.15
CA ASN A 146 15.65 -3.50 14.58
C ASN A 146 15.85 -3.30 13.07
N THR A 147 15.21 -2.31 12.46
CA THR A 147 15.23 -2.07 11.00
C THR A 147 16.64 -2.06 10.42
N GLN A 148 17.65 -1.58 11.18
CA GLN A 148 19.04 -1.60 10.74
C GLN A 148 19.58 -3.01 10.41
N GLN A 149 18.99 -4.06 10.94
CA GLN A 149 19.40 -5.42 10.63
C GLN A 149 19.10 -5.80 9.17
N LEU A 150 18.13 -5.14 8.51
CA LEU A 150 17.85 -5.34 7.07
C LEU A 150 19.10 -5.12 6.20
N LEU A 151 20.03 -4.27 6.63
CA LEU A 151 21.30 -4.05 5.93
C LEU A 151 22.15 -5.33 5.80
N LYS A 152 21.94 -6.32 6.67
CA LYS A 152 22.66 -7.61 6.67
C LYS A 152 22.03 -8.63 5.70
N LEU A 153 20.84 -8.36 5.16
CA LEU A 153 20.22 -9.24 4.17
C LEU A 153 21.07 -9.26 2.89
N PRO A 154 21.10 -10.41 2.19
CA PRO A 154 21.64 -10.47 0.83
C PRO A 154 20.89 -9.49 -0.10
N ASP A 155 21.59 -8.91 -1.06
CA ASP A 155 20.98 -7.94 -1.98
C ASP A 155 19.78 -8.55 -2.75
N SER A 156 19.87 -9.82 -3.15
CA SER A 156 18.77 -10.52 -3.80
C SER A 156 17.51 -10.64 -2.93
N VAL A 157 17.66 -10.65 -1.60
CA VAL A 157 16.51 -10.63 -0.67
C VAL A 157 15.98 -9.22 -0.53
N LYS A 158 16.84 -8.20 -0.46
CA LYS A 158 16.44 -6.79 -0.35
C LYS A 158 15.58 -6.33 -1.53
N GLU A 159 15.77 -6.92 -2.72
CA GLU A 159 14.96 -6.62 -3.91
C GLU A 159 13.45 -6.85 -3.71
N ILE A 160 13.07 -7.75 -2.79
CA ILE A 160 11.68 -8.07 -2.50
C ILE A 160 11.20 -7.58 -1.13
N ILE A 161 12.04 -6.85 -0.38
CA ILE A 161 11.65 -6.29 0.92
C ILE A 161 10.87 -4.98 0.72
N ALA A 162 9.66 -4.94 1.29
CA ALA A 162 8.83 -3.76 1.39
C ALA A 162 8.86 -3.20 2.82
N LEU A 163 9.11 -1.89 2.95
CA LEU A 163 9.09 -1.18 4.24
C LEU A 163 7.70 -0.59 4.47
N ASP A 164 7.03 -0.99 5.55
CA ASP A 164 5.73 -0.48 5.97
C ASP A 164 5.84 0.34 7.25
N GLU A 165 5.87 -0.28 8.42
CA GLU A 165 5.87 0.43 9.71
C GLU A 165 7.14 1.26 9.92
N SER A 166 8.22 0.91 9.26
CA SER A 166 9.45 1.70 9.27
C SER A 166 9.35 2.98 8.44
N LEU A 167 8.43 3.03 7.46
CA LEU A 167 8.30 4.15 6.51
C LEU A 167 7.06 4.98 6.84
N VAL A 168 7.19 6.00 7.65
CA VAL A 168 6.07 6.86 8.04
C VAL A 168 6.23 8.33 7.62
N SER A 169 7.43 8.73 7.21
CA SER A 169 7.76 10.11 6.89
C SER A 169 8.64 10.26 5.63
N TYR A 170 8.76 11.49 5.17
CA TYR A 170 9.70 11.86 4.11
C TYR A 170 11.16 11.64 4.53
N GLU A 171 11.48 11.88 5.79
CA GLU A 171 12.81 11.68 6.39
C GLU A 171 13.18 10.20 6.40
N ASP A 172 12.22 9.31 6.70
CA ASP A 172 12.42 7.87 6.61
C ASP A 172 12.69 7.44 5.17
N ALA A 173 11.94 7.99 4.22
CA ALA A 173 12.16 7.69 2.81
C ALA A 173 13.59 8.04 2.35
N ILE A 174 14.11 9.21 2.76
CA ILE A 174 15.50 9.59 2.50
C ILE A 174 16.47 8.60 3.14
N LYS A 175 16.28 8.32 4.43
CA LYS A 175 17.14 7.42 5.21
C LYS A 175 17.24 6.03 4.59
N TYR A 176 16.09 5.46 4.22
CA TYR A 176 16.02 4.07 3.76
C TYR A 176 16.40 3.90 2.29
N SER A 177 16.13 4.90 1.44
CA SER A 177 16.55 4.85 0.05
C SER A 177 18.07 4.95 -0.14
N GLN A 178 18.76 5.75 0.68
CA GLN A 178 20.20 5.95 0.55
C GLN A 178 21.06 4.73 0.96
N ASN A 179 20.52 3.84 1.77
CA ASN A 179 21.29 2.75 2.40
C ASN A 179 20.82 1.34 2.01
N ASN A 180 19.93 1.22 1.02
CA ASN A 180 19.41 -0.06 0.52
C ASN A 180 18.89 -1.00 1.62
N TYR A 181 17.94 -0.51 2.42
CA TYR A 181 17.23 -1.32 3.44
C TYR A 181 16.21 -2.29 2.82
N GLY A 182 15.64 -1.94 1.69
CA GLY A 182 14.68 -2.66 0.88
C GLY A 182 14.35 -1.86 -0.37
N LYS A 183 13.88 -2.54 -1.40
CA LYS A 183 13.62 -1.96 -2.74
C LYS A 183 12.20 -1.48 -2.93
N ILE A 184 11.32 -1.66 -1.94
CA ILE A 184 9.91 -1.34 -2.05
C ILE A 184 9.50 -0.49 -0.85
N PHE A 185 8.79 0.62 -1.11
CA PHE A 185 8.20 1.48 -0.09
C PHE A 185 6.69 1.29 -0.07
N ASN A 186 6.13 0.80 1.06
CA ASN A 186 4.70 0.73 1.24
C ASN A 186 4.17 2.04 1.86
N ILE A 187 3.50 2.84 1.03
CA ILE A 187 2.92 4.12 1.42
C ILE A 187 1.45 3.89 1.83
N LYS A 188 1.12 4.26 3.07
CA LYS A 188 -0.27 4.35 3.54
C LYS A 188 -0.56 5.83 3.86
N LEU A 189 -1.58 6.41 3.24
CA LEU A 189 -1.90 7.83 3.44
C LEU A 189 -2.18 8.16 4.90
N MET A 190 -2.83 7.25 5.62
CA MET A 190 -3.14 7.41 7.05
C MET A 190 -1.88 7.41 7.92
N LYS A 191 -0.81 6.72 7.50
CA LYS A 191 0.49 6.70 8.20
C LYS A 191 1.30 7.96 7.97
N CYS A 192 1.35 8.43 6.73
CA CYS A 192 2.23 9.55 6.35
C CYS A 192 1.58 10.92 6.40
N GLY A 193 0.25 11.01 6.61
CA GLY A 193 -0.45 12.27 6.72
C GLY A 193 -1.05 12.81 5.41
N GLY A 194 -1.42 11.91 4.47
CA GLY A 194 -2.22 12.25 3.30
C GLY A 194 -1.45 12.36 1.99
N ILE A 195 -2.12 12.90 0.97
CA ILE A 195 -1.66 12.98 -0.42
C ILE A 195 -0.32 13.73 -0.54
N THR A 196 -0.20 14.87 0.14
CA THR A 196 1.02 15.71 0.06
C THR A 196 2.24 14.96 0.55
N SER A 197 2.15 14.33 1.72
CA SER A 197 3.26 13.55 2.31
C SER A 197 3.55 12.30 1.49
N GLY A 198 2.52 11.58 1.04
CA GLY A 198 2.67 10.42 0.16
C GLY A 198 3.42 10.76 -1.13
N ARG A 199 3.12 11.91 -1.75
CA ARG A 199 3.84 12.39 -2.93
C ARG A 199 5.29 12.77 -2.64
N LYS A 200 5.59 13.36 -1.47
CA LYS A 200 6.98 13.64 -1.06
C LYS A 200 7.79 12.35 -0.96
N ILE A 201 7.25 11.33 -0.30
CA ILE A 201 7.86 9.99 -0.20
C ILE A 201 8.06 9.37 -1.59
N SER A 202 7.04 9.43 -2.44
CA SER A 202 7.08 8.87 -3.79
C SER A 202 8.16 9.52 -4.67
N ASN A 203 8.37 10.83 -4.55
CA ASN A 203 9.43 11.53 -5.27
C ASN A 203 10.83 11.07 -4.80
N VAL A 204 11.03 10.86 -3.50
CA VAL A 204 12.29 10.30 -2.99
C VAL A 204 12.51 8.90 -3.54
N ALA A 205 11.49 8.05 -3.51
CA ALA A 205 11.54 6.70 -4.06
C ALA A 205 11.91 6.70 -5.55
N LEU A 206 11.26 7.55 -6.34
CA LEU A 206 11.51 7.67 -7.78
C LEU A 206 12.96 8.10 -8.08
N LEU A 207 13.49 9.06 -7.33
CA LEU A 207 14.87 9.55 -7.51
C LEU A 207 15.95 8.55 -7.10
N ASN A 208 15.60 7.55 -6.28
CA ASN A 208 16.51 6.53 -5.75
C ASN A 208 16.23 5.12 -6.31
N ASP A 209 15.46 5.01 -7.39
CA ASP A 209 15.12 3.73 -8.02
C ASP A 209 14.51 2.72 -7.05
N VAL A 210 13.56 3.19 -6.22
CA VAL A 210 12.77 2.39 -5.27
C VAL A 210 11.37 2.25 -5.81
N ASP A 211 10.83 1.05 -5.78
CA ASP A 211 9.48 0.74 -6.21
C ASP A 211 8.45 1.16 -5.16
N LEU A 212 7.25 1.49 -5.61
CA LEU A 212 6.15 1.85 -4.73
C LEU A 212 5.11 0.73 -4.63
N MET A 213 4.76 0.43 -3.40
CA MET A 213 3.55 -0.23 -2.99
C MET A 213 2.66 0.80 -2.31
N TRP A 214 1.36 0.74 -2.56
CA TRP A 214 0.38 1.57 -1.88
C TRP A 214 -0.56 0.69 -1.11
N GLY A 215 -0.46 0.78 0.22
CA GLY A 215 -1.27 0.03 1.15
C GLY A 215 -2.33 0.87 1.84
N CYS A 216 -3.11 0.20 2.67
CA CYS A 216 -4.13 0.80 3.51
C CYS A 216 -4.21 0.07 4.87
N ASN A 217 -5.06 0.59 5.74
CA ASN A 217 -5.68 -0.14 6.83
C ASN A 217 -7.13 -0.44 6.40
N ASP A 218 -8.00 -0.85 7.33
CA ASP A 218 -9.45 -0.88 7.06
C ASP A 218 -9.94 0.57 6.99
N GLU A 219 -10.15 1.04 5.78
CA GLU A 219 -10.37 2.46 5.46
C GLU A 219 -11.57 2.65 4.53
N SER A 220 -12.25 3.81 4.66
CA SER A 220 -13.32 4.24 3.78
C SER A 220 -12.85 4.34 2.31
N ILE A 221 -13.79 4.14 1.38
CA ILE A 221 -13.64 4.42 -0.06
C ILE A 221 -13.03 5.82 -0.30
N ILE A 222 -13.25 6.78 0.58
CA ILE A 222 -12.64 8.13 0.50
C ILE A 222 -11.12 8.03 0.49
N SER A 223 -10.56 7.38 1.50
CA SER A 223 -9.11 7.23 1.66
C SER A 223 -8.51 6.32 0.58
N ILE A 224 -9.18 5.20 0.29
CA ILE A 224 -8.76 4.27 -0.77
C ILE A 224 -8.74 4.97 -2.14
N SER A 225 -9.75 5.79 -2.46
CA SER A 225 -9.78 6.57 -3.72
C SER A 225 -8.65 7.60 -3.78
N ALA A 226 -8.32 8.25 -2.66
CA ALA A 226 -7.22 9.19 -2.59
C ALA A 226 -5.87 8.48 -2.81
N ALA A 227 -5.65 7.34 -2.14
CA ALA A 227 -4.45 6.52 -2.29
C ALA A 227 -4.30 6.03 -3.72
N LEU A 228 -5.36 5.47 -4.32
CA LEU A 228 -5.36 4.97 -5.69
C LEU A 228 -5.01 6.06 -6.71
N ASN A 229 -5.66 7.23 -6.65
CA ASN A 229 -5.36 8.34 -7.58
C ASN A 229 -3.92 8.85 -7.42
N THR A 230 -3.39 8.88 -6.19
CA THR A 230 -2.02 9.29 -5.93
C THR A 230 -1.03 8.23 -6.44
N ALA A 231 -1.29 6.96 -6.17
CA ALA A 231 -0.49 5.82 -6.64
C ALA A 231 -0.30 5.85 -8.16
N LEU A 232 -1.39 6.01 -8.90
CA LEU A 232 -1.39 5.96 -10.35
C LEU A 232 -0.79 7.21 -11.04
N SER A 233 -0.35 8.20 -10.25
CA SER A 233 0.38 9.37 -10.73
C SER A 233 1.92 9.21 -10.70
N PHE A 234 2.43 8.06 -10.23
CA PHE A 234 3.86 7.78 -10.14
C PHE A 234 4.26 6.56 -10.98
N PRO A 235 5.30 6.69 -11.86
CA PRO A 235 5.70 5.63 -12.78
C PRO A 235 6.32 4.41 -12.09
N ASN A 236 6.89 4.57 -10.90
CA ASN A 236 7.47 3.51 -10.09
C ASN A 236 6.46 2.82 -9.16
N THR A 237 5.17 3.12 -9.28
CA THR A 237 4.11 2.33 -8.62
C THR A 237 3.98 0.97 -9.29
N LYS A 238 4.29 -0.08 -8.55
CA LYS A 238 4.17 -1.46 -9.03
C LYS A 238 3.10 -2.26 -8.30
N TYR A 239 2.81 -1.91 -7.05
CA TYR A 239 1.98 -2.72 -6.18
C TYR A 239 0.84 -1.90 -5.58
N LEU A 240 -0.39 -2.44 -5.62
CA LEU A 240 -1.52 -1.96 -4.82
C LEU A 240 -1.92 -3.03 -3.81
N ASP A 241 -2.27 -2.58 -2.62
CA ASP A 241 -2.81 -3.34 -1.51
C ASP A 241 -3.89 -2.45 -0.85
N LEU A 242 -4.93 -2.16 -1.66
CA LEU A 242 -5.97 -1.17 -1.36
C LEU A 242 -7.35 -1.84 -1.20
N ASP A 243 -7.38 -2.95 -0.49
CA ASP A 243 -8.57 -3.75 -0.22
C ASP A 243 -9.37 -3.30 1.02
N GLY A 244 -8.85 -2.36 1.82
CA GLY A 244 -9.40 -1.99 3.13
C GLY A 244 -10.86 -1.51 3.16
N SER A 245 -11.46 -1.15 2.01
CA SER A 245 -12.89 -0.83 1.94
C SER A 245 -13.76 -2.04 1.59
N VAL A 246 -13.17 -3.17 1.22
CA VAL A 246 -13.92 -4.39 0.80
C VAL A 246 -14.59 -5.05 2.01
N ASP A 247 -13.93 -5.01 3.17
CA ASP A 247 -14.38 -5.65 4.40
C ASP A 247 -15.27 -4.75 5.28
N LEU A 248 -15.55 -3.52 4.86
CA LEU A 248 -16.44 -2.62 5.59
C LEU A 248 -17.90 -3.01 5.37
N ASP A 249 -18.64 -3.26 6.46
CA ASP A 249 -20.10 -3.51 6.42
C ASP A 249 -20.87 -2.30 5.84
N LYS A 250 -20.42 -1.09 6.14
CA LYS A 250 -20.98 0.18 5.65
C LYS A 250 -19.89 1.21 5.41
N ASP A 251 -20.08 2.00 4.36
CA ASP A 251 -19.29 3.19 4.13
C ASP A 251 -20.23 4.42 4.05
N LEU A 252 -19.68 5.60 4.31
CA LEU A 252 -20.41 6.88 4.22
C LEU A 252 -20.60 7.35 2.78
N VAL A 253 -19.88 6.76 1.86
CA VAL A 253 -19.84 7.16 0.44
C VAL A 253 -19.88 5.94 -0.47
N SER A 254 -20.21 6.21 -1.75
CA SER A 254 -20.11 5.26 -2.85
C SER A 254 -19.31 5.87 -4.01
N GLY A 255 -18.87 5.08 -4.96
CA GLY A 255 -18.11 5.53 -6.14
C GLY A 255 -16.58 5.45 -5.93
N GLY A 256 -15.87 6.52 -6.32
CA GLY A 256 -14.40 6.61 -6.22
C GLY A 256 -13.64 5.80 -7.25
N PHE A 257 -13.89 4.51 -7.33
CA PHE A 257 -13.23 3.59 -8.25
C PHE A 257 -14.13 2.41 -8.63
N ASN A 258 -13.74 1.68 -9.67
CA ASN A 258 -14.26 0.35 -10.00
C ASN A 258 -13.24 -0.69 -9.58
N LEU A 259 -13.70 -1.75 -8.91
CA LEU A 259 -12.93 -2.95 -8.63
C LEU A 259 -13.55 -4.11 -9.40
N LYS A 260 -12.81 -4.63 -10.38
CA LYS A 260 -13.28 -5.75 -11.21
C LYS A 260 -12.17 -6.76 -11.43
N ASN A 261 -12.43 -8.01 -11.08
CA ASN A 261 -11.45 -9.10 -11.18
C ASN A 261 -10.10 -8.77 -10.49
N GLY A 262 -10.15 -8.10 -9.34
CA GLY A 262 -8.97 -7.65 -8.59
C GLY A 262 -8.25 -6.44 -9.18
N VAL A 263 -8.75 -5.82 -10.26
CA VAL A 263 -8.16 -4.62 -10.87
C VAL A 263 -8.92 -3.38 -10.43
N MET A 264 -8.20 -2.38 -9.93
CA MET A 264 -8.73 -1.10 -9.48
C MET A 264 -8.53 -0.03 -10.56
N LYS A 265 -9.62 0.67 -10.88
CA LYS A 265 -9.63 1.78 -11.84
C LYS A 265 -10.36 2.98 -11.25
N PRO A 266 -9.72 4.15 -11.08
CA PRO A 266 -10.38 5.34 -10.61
C PRO A 266 -11.50 5.80 -11.53
N LEU A 267 -12.55 6.40 -10.97
CA LEU A 267 -13.58 7.08 -11.76
C LEU A 267 -13.09 8.46 -12.18
N ASP A 268 -13.37 8.84 -13.43
CA ASP A 268 -13.05 10.18 -13.94
C ASP A 268 -14.18 11.18 -13.62
N LYS A 269 -14.51 11.29 -12.31
CA LYS A 269 -15.47 12.27 -11.78
C LYS A 269 -14.72 13.35 -10.99
N PRO A 270 -15.30 14.57 -10.80
CA PRO A 270 -14.66 15.64 -10.03
C PRO A 270 -14.27 15.20 -8.61
N GLY A 271 -13.11 15.67 -8.16
CA GLY A 271 -12.54 15.30 -6.87
C GLY A 271 -12.12 13.83 -6.82
N LEU A 272 -12.47 13.14 -5.76
CA LEU A 272 -12.27 11.70 -5.55
C LEU A 272 -13.27 10.84 -6.34
N GLY A 273 -14.32 11.44 -6.93
CA GLY A 273 -15.38 10.70 -7.61
C GLY A 273 -16.34 9.98 -6.67
N VAL A 274 -16.38 10.35 -5.39
CA VAL A 274 -17.25 9.79 -4.37
C VAL A 274 -18.50 10.66 -4.16
N GLU A 275 -19.61 10.01 -3.78
CA GLU A 275 -20.89 10.61 -3.46
C GLU A 275 -21.36 10.08 -2.11
N LEU A 276 -22.00 10.93 -1.29
CA LEU A 276 -22.62 10.50 -0.02
C LEU A 276 -23.74 9.49 -0.29
N VAL A 277 -23.85 8.48 0.58
CA VAL A 277 -24.89 7.45 0.53
C VAL A 277 -26.08 7.86 1.38
#